data_f9840f42fc2ec6098a7f46d2b5a743cb
#
_entry.id   f9840f42fc2ec6098a7f46d2b5a743cb
#
_cell.length_a   1.000
_cell.length_b   1.000
_cell.length_c   1.000
_cell.angle_alpha   90.00
_cell.angle_beta   90.00
_cell.angle_gamma   90.00
#
_symmetry.space_group_name_H-M   'P 1'
#
loop_
_entity.id
_entity.type
_entity.pdbx_description
1 polymer ?
#
loop_
_entity_poly.entity_id
_entity_poly.type
_entity_poly.pdbx_seq_one_letter_code
_entity_poly.pdbx_strand_id
1 'polypeptide(L)'
;MTKGKIARENFMNGLNCSQAVAVAFADEMNMPKELVAKLTIGFGGGIGRMREVCGAVSGMTFVISALYDDEKSDIYKRVQAVANEYKEA
;
A
#
# COMPACT_ATOMS: atom_id res chain seq x y z
N MET A 1 12.42 13.77 -1.59
CA MET A 1 12.30 12.44 -2.21
C MET A 1 10.82 12.12 -2.41
N THR A 2 10.46 11.59 -3.57
CA THR A 2 9.06 11.25 -3.83
C THR A 2 8.68 9.94 -3.12
N LYS A 3 7.38 9.75 -2.88
CA LYS A 3 6.88 8.50 -2.29
C LYS A 3 7.22 7.29 -3.16
N GLY A 4 7.19 7.44 -4.49
CA GLY A 4 7.59 6.37 -5.41
C GLY A 4 9.02 5.95 -5.23
N LYS A 5 9.94 6.90 -5.04
CA LYS A 5 11.35 6.59 -4.78
C LYS A 5 11.54 5.91 -3.43
N ILE A 6 10.84 6.37 -2.40
CA ILE A 6 10.90 5.75 -1.08
C ILE A 6 10.39 4.30 -1.14
N ALA A 7 9.27 4.08 -1.82
CA ALA A 7 8.72 2.73 -1.99
C ALA A 7 9.70 1.81 -2.73
N ARG A 8 10.34 2.34 -3.79
CA ARG A 8 11.34 1.57 -4.54
C ARG A 8 12.52 1.18 -3.66
N GLU A 9 13.03 2.12 -2.85
CA GLU A 9 14.12 1.83 -1.93
C GLU A 9 13.71 0.77 -0.90
N ASN A 10 12.50 0.87 -0.37
CA ASN A 10 11.97 -0.12 0.57
C ASN A 10 11.95 -1.51 -0.06
N PHE A 11 11.50 -1.61 -1.31
CA PHE A 11 11.48 -2.87 -2.05
C PHE A 11 12.91 -3.43 -2.22
N MET A 12 13.84 -2.56 -2.59
CA MET A 12 15.24 -2.96 -2.77
C MET A 12 15.89 -3.40 -1.45
N ASN A 13 15.38 -2.93 -0.32
CA ASN A 13 15.87 -3.29 1.00
C ASN A 13 15.18 -4.53 1.60
N GLY A 14 14.39 -5.24 0.80
CA GLY A 14 13.86 -6.53 1.19
C GLY A 14 12.38 -6.58 1.59
N LEU A 15 11.69 -5.44 1.56
CA LEU A 15 10.24 -5.43 1.80
C LEU A 15 9.49 -5.92 0.56
N ASN A 16 8.35 -6.58 0.76
CA ASN A 16 7.52 -6.96 -0.38
C ASN A 16 6.77 -5.76 -0.94
N CYS A 17 6.05 -5.94 -2.06
CA CYS A 17 5.39 -4.85 -2.77
C CYS A 17 4.44 -4.04 -1.89
N SER A 18 3.60 -4.70 -1.11
CA SER A 18 2.63 -4.00 -0.26
C SER A 18 3.31 -3.31 0.91
N GLN A 19 4.30 -3.94 1.53
CA GLN A 19 5.08 -3.32 2.60
C GLN A 19 5.83 -2.10 2.09
N ALA A 20 6.47 -2.21 0.93
CA ALA A 20 7.27 -1.13 0.37
C ALA A 20 6.43 0.13 0.15
N VAL A 21 5.25 -0.03 -0.40
CA VAL A 21 4.33 1.09 -0.65
C VAL A 21 3.79 1.64 0.67
N ALA A 22 3.27 0.79 1.54
CA ALA A 22 2.62 1.24 2.77
C ALA A 22 3.62 1.92 3.72
N VAL A 23 4.82 1.38 3.87
CA VAL A 23 5.85 1.96 4.74
C VAL A 23 6.27 3.35 4.25
N ALA A 24 6.23 3.61 2.94
CA ALA A 24 6.54 4.94 2.39
C ALA A 24 5.60 6.02 2.95
N PHE A 25 4.41 5.65 3.38
CA PHE A 25 3.40 6.57 3.93
C PHE A 25 3.27 6.48 5.46
N ALA A 26 4.20 5.79 6.13
CA ALA A 26 4.10 5.58 7.59
C ALA A 26 3.99 6.89 8.37
N ASP A 27 4.77 7.91 7.99
CA ASP A 27 4.73 9.19 8.67
C ASP A 27 3.37 9.88 8.51
N GLU A 28 2.79 9.83 7.32
CA GLU A 28 1.48 10.41 7.04
C GLU A 28 0.37 9.70 7.83
N MET A 29 0.52 8.40 8.04
CA MET A 29 -0.42 7.61 8.84
C MET A 29 -0.17 7.74 10.34
N ASN A 30 0.90 8.42 10.72
CA ASN A 30 1.32 8.58 12.11
C ASN A 30 1.51 7.21 12.80
N MET A 31 2.14 6.28 12.09
CA MET A 31 2.39 4.91 12.56
C MET A 31 3.88 4.58 12.44
N PRO A 32 4.43 3.80 13.39
CA PRO A 32 5.81 3.32 13.26
C PRO A 32 5.99 2.46 12.02
N LYS A 33 7.13 2.59 11.35
CA LYS A 33 7.42 1.83 10.14
C LYS A 33 7.35 0.32 10.37
N GLU A 34 7.85 -0.14 11.50
CA GLU A 34 7.85 -1.56 11.86
C GLU A 34 6.43 -2.11 11.96
N LEU A 35 5.51 -1.32 12.52
CA LEU A 35 4.12 -1.72 12.64
C LEU A 35 3.46 -1.81 11.26
N VAL A 36 3.68 -0.80 10.40
CA VAL A 36 3.13 -0.80 9.06
C VAL A 36 3.63 -2.01 8.27
N ALA A 37 4.93 -2.31 8.34
CA ALA A 37 5.51 -3.47 7.66
C ALA A 37 4.90 -4.77 8.15
N LYS A 38 4.67 -4.90 9.46
CA LYS A 38 4.06 -6.09 10.04
C LYS A 38 2.62 -6.28 9.57
N LEU A 39 1.84 -5.20 9.54
CA LEU A 39 0.41 -5.26 9.17
C LEU A 39 0.19 -5.54 7.69
N THR A 40 1.17 -5.24 6.85
CA THR A 40 1.01 -5.36 5.39
C THR A 40 1.76 -6.55 4.79
N ILE A 41 2.50 -7.31 5.59
CA ILE A 41 3.33 -8.40 5.09
C ILE A 41 2.50 -9.46 4.34
N GLY A 42 1.29 -9.76 4.79
CA GLY A 42 0.46 -10.80 4.20
C GLY A 42 -0.10 -10.46 2.82
N PHE A 43 -0.07 -9.19 2.43
CA PHE A 43 -0.61 -8.75 1.14
C PHE A 43 0.39 -8.89 -0.01
N GLY A 44 1.65 -9.20 0.28
CA GLY A 44 2.68 -9.29 -0.75
C GLY A 44 2.48 -10.48 -1.68
N GLY A 45 2.93 -10.33 -2.93
CA GLY A 45 2.80 -11.39 -3.93
C GLY A 45 1.37 -11.70 -4.32
N GLY A 46 0.46 -10.76 -4.16
CA GLY A 46 -0.96 -10.94 -4.46
C GLY A 46 -1.67 -11.74 -3.38
N ILE A 47 -1.64 -11.23 -2.15
CA ILE A 47 -2.22 -11.86 -0.96
C ILE A 47 -1.56 -13.22 -0.69
N GLY A 48 -0.48 -13.19 0.10
CA GLY A 48 0.25 -14.39 0.47
C GLY A 48 0.80 -15.17 -0.72
N ARG A 49 1.22 -14.47 -1.76
CA ARG A 49 1.75 -15.02 -3.01
C ARG A 49 0.74 -15.84 -3.83
N MET A 50 -0.54 -15.63 -3.60
CA MET A 50 -1.60 -16.32 -4.36
C MET A 50 -1.93 -15.62 -5.68
N ARG A 51 -1.32 -14.47 -5.94
CA ARG A 51 -1.48 -13.65 -7.16
C ARG A 51 -2.93 -13.21 -7.40
N GLU A 52 -3.66 -12.97 -6.31
CA GLU A 52 -5.05 -12.52 -6.39
C GLU A 52 -5.15 -11.01 -6.64
N VAL A 53 -4.35 -10.20 -5.91
CA VAL A 53 -4.37 -8.74 -6.00
C VAL A 53 -2.93 -8.25 -6.01
N CYS A 54 -2.63 -7.26 -6.84
CA CYS A 54 -1.30 -6.65 -6.88
C CYS A 54 -0.95 -6.07 -5.50
N GLY A 55 0.26 -6.37 -5.00
CA GLY A 55 0.72 -5.90 -3.70
C GLY A 55 0.77 -4.38 -3.59
N ALA A 56 1.11 -3.68 -4.68
CA ALA A 56 1.12 -2.21 -4.67
C ALA A 56 -0.30 -1.66 -4.45
N VAL A 57 -1.30 -2.25 -5.08
CA VAL A 57 -2.70 -1.85 -4.90
C VAL A 57 -3.16 -2.16 -3.47
N SER A 58 -2.81 -3.32 -2.95
CA SER A 58 -3.14 -3.70 -1.56
C SER A 58 -2.49 -2.74 -0.56
N GLY A 59 -1.23 -2.38 -0.78
CA GLY A 59 -0.53 -1.42 0.07
C GLY A 59 -1.20 -0.05 0.05
N MET A 60 -1.58 0.44 -1.13
CA MET A 60 -2.30 1.71 -1.25
C MET A 60 -3.69 1.63 -0.61
N THR A 61 -4.37 0.50 -0.70
CA THR A 61 -5.65 0.29 -0.03
C THR A 61 -5.51 0.46 1.49
N PHE A 62 -4.48 -0.12 2.06
CA PHE A 62 -4.17 0.04 3.48
C PHE A 62 -3.95 1.53 3.83
N VAL A 63 -3.13 2.22 3.03
CA VAL A 63 -2.82 3.63 3.25
C VAL A 63 -4.07 4.50 3.17
N ILE A 64 -4.89 4.30 2.14
CA ILE A 64 -6.13 5.06 1.97
C ILE A 64 -7.07 4.85 3.15
N SER A 65 -7.21 3.62 3.59
CA SER A 65 -8.07 3.30 4.74
C SER A 65 -7.58 3.97 6.02
N ALA A 66 -6.26 4.09 6.19
CA ALA A 66 -5.67 4.70 7.38
C ALA A 66 -5.73 6.22 7.36
N LEU A 67 -5.62 6.84 6.17
CA LEU A 67 -5.52 8.29 6.03
C LEU A 67 -6.87 9.01 5.96
N TYR A 68 -7.90 8.34 5.42
CA TYR A 68 -9.18 8.99 5.15
C TYR A 68 -10.26 8.46 6.07
N ASP A 69 -10.91 9.37 6.78
CA ASP A 69 -12.03 9.05 7.68
C ASP A 69 -13.35 9.31 6.93
N ASP A 70 -13.45 8.71 5.77
CA ASP A 70 -14.61 8.84 4.88
C ASP A 70 -15.59 7.70 5.09
N GLU A 71 -16.79 7.86 4.55
CA GLU A 71 -17.74 6.77 4.51
C GLU A 71 -17.23 5.64 3.61
N LYS A 72 -17.73 4.44 3.86
CA LYS A 72 -17.29 3.24 3.17
C LYS A 72 -17.33 3.38 1.64
N SER A 73 -18.41 3.95 1.12
CA SER A 73 -18.57 4.13 -0.33
C SER A 73 -17.50 5.06 -0.92
N ASP A 74 -17.11 6.10 -0.19
CA ASP A 74 -16.09 7.04 -0.66
C ASP A 74 -14.70 6.42 -0.61
N ILE A 75 -14.40 5.63 0.42
CA ILE A 75 -13.15 4.86 0.48
C ILE A 75 -13.06 3.91 -0.70
N TYR A 76 -14.15 3.22 -1.04
CA TYR A 76 -14.17 2.29 -2.18
C TYR A 76 -13.88 3.01 -3.50
N LYS A 77 -14.41 4.22 -3.67
CA LYS A 77 -14.13 5.02 -4.87
C LYS A 77 -12.65 5.39 -4.99
N ARG A 78 -12.02 5.76 -3.88
CA ARG A 78 -10.59 6.09 -3.85
C ARG A 78 -9.75 4.87 -4.21
N VAL A 79 -10.09 3.71 -3.67
CA VAL A 79 -9.38 2.46 -3.96
C VAL A 79 -9.56 2.07 -5.42
N GLN A 80 -10.78 2.19 -5.96
CA GLN A 80 -11.06 1.90 -7.37
C GLN A 80 -10.27 2.80 -8.31
N ALA A 81 -10.15 4.09 -7.97
CA ALA A 81 -9.38 5.04 -8.78
C ALA A 81 -7.91 4.64 -8.85
N VAL A 82 -7.32 4.27 -7.72
CA VAL A 82 -5.92 3.82 -7.66
C VAL A 82 -5.74 2.52 -8.44
N ALA A 83 -6.65 1.56 -8.26
CA ALA A 83 -6.58 0.27 -8.94
C ALA A 83 -6.71 0.44 -10.46
N ASN A 84 -7.61 1.32 -10.92
CA ASN A 84 -7.80 1.57 -12.34
C ASN A 84 -6.59 2.26 -12.96
N GLU A 85 -6.00 3.23 -12.28
CA GLU A 85 -4.75 3.85 -12.74
C GLU A 85 -3.65 2.82 -12.90
N TYR A 86 -3.52 1.92 -11.94
CA TYR A 86 -2.50 0.88 -11.99
C TYR A 86 -2.70 -0.05 -13.19
N LYS A 87 -3.94 -0.42 -13.48
CA LYS A 87 -4.25 -1.28 -14.63
C LYS A 87 -3.94 -0.62 -15.97
N GLU A 88 -4.13 0.69 -16.04
CA GLU A 88 -3.88 1.45 -17.28
C GLU A 88 -2.41 1.77 -17.51
N ALA A 89 -1.63 1.73 -16.44
CA ALA A 89 -0.20 1.97 -16.55
C ALA A 89 0.52 0.72 -17.09
#